data_3e141935671a2cf84255cca102082170
#
_entry.id   3e141935671a2cf84255cca102082170
#
_cell.length_a   1.000
_cell.length_b   1.000
_cell.length_c   1.000
_cell.angle_alpha   90.00
_cell.angle_beta   90.00
_cell.angle_gamma   90.00
#
_symmetry.space_group_name_H-M   'P 1'
#
loop_
_entity.id
_entity.type
_entity.pdbx_description
1 polymer ?
#
loop_
_entity_poly.entity_id
_entity_poly.type
_entity_poly.pdbx_seq_one_letter_code
_entity_poly.pdbx_strand_id
1 'polypeptide(L)'
;MCFPCTSCSTRTTPAAGRNHVPSQKSTEALPVRIIDLSREIHHRTPTHPSHPPVVMGVWNDHNEIKRAGQTEFTSKAFALSLSDHTGTHVDAPCHFNPDPRAASIDQVPLENFYTEAICLDLAHVPLKHQISVTEMAEALKVSGQQIKPRDTVLIDMGVNKRLWGSNAYLHDFPGLHVDAVHWLADKAILMFGVEAISPAPEGEPNFKAHMACAARNITHMECLWNLDKLVGRGRFRFIGFPLKIRGGTASPIRAVAILDE
;
A
#
# COMPACT_ATOMS: atom_id res chain seq x y z
N MET A 1 27.09 26.73 -75.98
CA MET A 1 25.82 26.97 -76.72
C MET A 1 24.68 26.96 -75.71
N CYS A 2 24.08 28.09 -75.56
CA CYS A 2 22.85 28.29 -74.74
C CYS A 2 21.65 27.63 -75.37
N PHE A 3 20.63 27.18 -74.53
CA PHE A 3 19.24 27.46 -74.80
C PHE A 3 18.36 26.72 -73.77
N PRO A 4 17.06 27.07 -73.59
CA PRO A 4 16.65 27.87 -72.44
C PRO A 4 15.57 27.16 -71.58
N CYS A 5 15.31 27.84 -70.49
CA CYS A 5 14.24 27.61 -69.51
C CYS A 5 12.81 27.58 -70.12
N THR A 6 11.91 26.63 -69.73
CA THR A 6 10.47 26.81 -69.81
C THR A 6 9.70 26.18 -68.66
N SER A 7 8.95 27.08 -68.03
CA SER A 7 7.68 26.94 -67.30
C SER A 7 7.66 26.22 -65.95
N CYS A 8 7.71 27.06 -64.95
CA CYS A 8 7.18 26.83 -63.59
C CYS A 8 5.65 26.70 -63.64
N SER A 9 5.10 25.53 -63.33
CA SER A 9 3.69 25.33 -63.05
C SER A 9 3.47 25.25 -61.57
N THR A 10 2.90 26.31 -61.02
CA THR A 10 2.42 26.40 -59.63
C THR A 10 1.20 25.52 -59.45
N ARG A 11 1.34 24.39 -58.73
CA ARG A 11 0.17 23.65 -58.20
C ARG A 11 -0.18 24.25 -56.85
N THR A 12 -1.31 24.93 -56.79
CA THR A 12 -2.01 25.29 -55.59
C THR A 12 -2.59 24.04 -54.90
N THR A 13 -2.09 23.69 -53.75
CA THR A 13 -2.70 22.69 -52.89
C THR A 13 -3.90 23.30 -52.15
N PRO A 14 -5.06 22.60 -52.10
CA PRO A 14 -6.21 23.09 -51.34
C PRO A 14 -5.91 23.01 -49.82
N ALA A 15 -6.29 24.05 -49.09
CA ALA A 15 -6.20 24.14 -47.66
C ALA A 15 -7.03 23.01 -46.98
N ALA A 16 -6.40 22.18 -46.20
CA ALA A 16 -7.04 21.19 -45.36
C ALA A 16 -7.93 21.90 -44.33
N GLY A 17 -9.21 21.69 -44.40
CA GLY A 17 -10.20 22.16 -43.43
C GLY A 17 -9.82 21.67 -42.04
N ARG A 18 -9.71 22.60 -41.10
CA ARG A 18 -9.55 22.31 -39.67
C ARG A 18 -10.85 21.69 -39.20
N ASN A 19 -10.84 20.39 -38.94
CA ASN A 19 -11.92 19.73 -38.22
C ASN A 19 -11.95 20.33 -36.80
N HIS A 20 -12.99 21.09 -36.51
CA HIS A 20 -13.31 21.60 -35.22
C HIS A 20 -13.73 20.40 -34.34
N VAL A 21 -12.80 19.91 -33.50
CA VAL A 21 -13.13 18.96 -32.44
C VAL A 21 -13.90 19.77 -31.40
N PRO A 22 -15.15 19.41 -31.05
CA PRO A 22 -15.89 20.12 -30.03
C PRO A 22 -15.12 19.93 -28.69
N SER A 23 -14.84 21.05 -28.02
CA SER A 23 -14.25 21.03 -26.69
C SER A 23 -15.18 20.24 -25.76
N GLN A 24 -14.72 19.08 -25.29
CA GLN A 24 -15.39 18.39 -24.19
C GLN A 24 -15.43 19.37 -23.01
N LYS A 25 -16.64 19.71 -22.56
CA LYS A 25 -16.85 20.39 -21.29
C LYS A 25 -16.13 19.54 -20.25
N SER A 26 -15.08 20.07 -19.63
CA SER A 26 -14.48 19.51 -18.46
C SER A 26 -15.58 19.41 -17.41
N THR A 27 -16.07 18.21 -17.14
CA THR A 27 -16.73 17.93 -15.87
C THR A 27 -15.64 18.18 -14.84
N GLU A 28 -15.75 19.27 -14.08
CA GLU A 28 -14.93 19.48 -12.89
C GLU A 28 -15.15 18.24 -12.02
N ALA A 29 -14.17 17.35 -12.02
CA ALA A 29 -14.12 16.26 -11.07
C ALA A 29 -13.99 16.92 -9.71
N LEU A 30 -14.83 16.56 -8.75
CA LEU A 30 -14.66 16.97 -7.34
C LEU A 30 -13.20 16.72 -6.97
N PRO A 31 -12.55 17.64 -6.25
CA PRO A 31 -11.15 17.46 -5.86
C PRO A 31 -11.03 16.24 -4.97
N VAL A 32 -10.54 15.14 -5.55
CA VAL A 32 -10.25 13.91 -4.82
C VAL A 32 -8.87 14.05 -4.20
N ARG A 33 -8.79 13.98 -2.89
CA ARG A 33 -7.52 13.96 -2.18
C ARG A 33 -7.08 12.54 -1.89
N ILE A 34 -5.94 12.17 -2.45
CA ILE A 34 -5.31 10.86 -2.20
C ILE A 34 -4.17 11.05 -1.18
N ILE A 35 -4.21 10.27 -0.10
CA ILE A 35 -3.12 10.17 0.87
C ILE A 35 -2.41 8.85 0.64
N ASP A 36 -1.12 8.92 0.36
CA ASP A 36 -0.24 7.76 0.23
C ASP A 36 0.08 7.20 1.62
N LEU A 37 -0.28 5.96 1.84
CA LEU A 37 -0.08 5.24 3.10
C LEU A 37 1.07 4.23 3.02
N SER A 38 1.90 4.32 1.98
CA SER A 38 2.98 3.36 1.74
C SER A 38 4.35 3.97 1.99
N ARG A 39 5.26 3.12 2.44
CA ARG A 39 6.69 3.44 2.54
C ARG A 39 7.41 3.20 1.23
N GLU A 40 8.50 3.91 1.04
CA GLU A 40 9.42 3.65 -0.06
C GLU A 40 10.10 2.30 0.11
N ILE A 41 10.27 1.58 -1.00
CA ILE A 41 11.11 0.40 -1.08
C ILE A 41 12.44 0.82 -1.69
N HIS A 42 13.52 0.62 -0.95
CA HIS A 42 14.89 0.93 -1.37
C HIS A 42 15.85 -0.20 -0.97
N HIS A 43 17.08 -0.15 -1.44
CA HIS A 43 18.10 -1.10 -1.00
C HIS A 43 18.23 -1.04 0.54
N ARG A 44 18.10 -2.21 1.20
CA ARG A 44 18.06 -2.34 2.67
C ARG A 44 16.88 -1.64 3.35
N THR A 45 15.73 -1.54 2.69
CA THR A 45 14.48 -1.19 3.40
C THR A 45 14.35 -2.05 4.66
N PRO A 46 14.08 -1.46 5.84
CA PRO A 46 13.87 -2.22 7.07
C PRO A 46 12.76 -3.27 6.88
N THR A 47 13.09 -4.52 7.19
CA THR A 47 12.19 -5.67 7.15
C THR A 47 12.23 -6.38 8.51
N HIS A 48 11.19 -7.15 8.82
CA HIS A 48 11.22 -7.99 10.03
C HIS A 48 12.46 -8.90 10.00
N PRO A 49 13.18 -9.08 11.14
CA PRO A 49 14.46 -9.82 11.17
C PRO A 49 14.40 -11.26 10.67
N SER A 50 13.22 -11.88 10.63
CA SER A 50 13.03 -13.24 10.07
C SER A 50 12.94 -13.28 8.55
N HIS A 51 12.84 -12.13 7.87
CA HIS A 51 12.71 -12.06 6.42
C HIS A 51 14.04 -11.70 5.74
N PRO A 52 14.24 -12.12 4.47
CA PRO A 52 15.44 -11.76 3.72
C PRO A 52 15.54 -10.24 3.51
N PRO A 53 16.77 -9.70 3.46
CA PRO A 53 16.96 -8.27 3.23
C PRO A 53 16.54 -7.87 1.81
N VAL A 54 16.09 -6.62 1.67
CA VAL A 54 15.81 -6.03 0.37
C VAL A 54 17.11 -5.72 -0.35
N VAL A 55 17.28 -6.28 -1.55
CA VAL A 55 18.40 -5.97 -2.44
C VAL A 55 17.86 -5.32 -3.71
N MET A 56 18.33 -4.10 -3.99
CA MET A 56 18.06 -3.39 -5.24
C MET A 56 19.39 -3.09 -5.93
N GLY A 57 19.48 -3.42 -7.19
CA GLY A 57 20.65 -3.13 -8.04
C GLY A 57 20.21 -2.61 -9.40
N VAL A 58 21.04 -1.81 -10.02
CA VAL A 58 20.85 -1.39 -11.42
C VAL A 58 21.07 -2.60 -12.32
N TRP A 59 20.07 -2.96 -13.12
CA TRP A 59 20.19 -4.03 -14.12
C TRP A 59 20.77 -3.50 -15.43
N ASN A 60 20.31 -2.35 -15.89
CA ASN A 60 20.85 -1.58 -16.99
C ASN A 60 20.62 -0.10 -16.78
N ASP A 61 21.50 0.75 -17.35
CA ASP A 61 21.44 2.20 -17.17
C ASP A 61 21.55 2.94 -18.50
N HIS A 62 21.21 4.22 -18.51
CA HIS A 62 21.25 5.11 -19.67
C HIS A 62 22.67 5.39 -20.21
N ASN A 63 23.72 5.04 -19.47
CA ASN A 63 25.10 5.09 -19.94
C ASN A 63 25.43 3.94 -20.94
N GLU A 64 24.55 2.98 -21.11
CA GLU A 64 24.67 1.86 -22.03
C GLU A 64 23.82 2.12 -23.28
N ILE A 65 24.45 2.40 -24.41
CA ILE A 65 23.75 2.56 -25.69
C ILE A 65 23.45 1.17 -26.25
N LYS A 66 22.18 0.92 -26.51
CA LYS A 66 21.65 -0.31 -27.13
C LYS A 66 21.23 -0.01 -28.55
N ARG A 67 21.21 -1.04 -29.41
CA ARG A 67 20.80 -0.94 -30.82
C ARG A 67 19.76 -1.98 -31.18
N ALA A 68 18.75 -1.52 -31.93
CA ALA A 68 17.76 -2.38 -32.58
C ALA A 68 17.71 -1.98 -34.07
N GLY A 69 18.40 -2.75 -34.95
CA GLY A 69 18.63 -2.36 -36.33
C GLY A 69 19.49 -1.10 -36.40
N GLN A 70 18.97 -0.03 -37.00
CA GLN A 70 19.64 1.27 -37.09
C GLN A 70 19.26 2.25 -35.97
N THR A 71 18.35 1.86 -35.08
CA THR A 71 17.89 2.73 -33.98
C THR A 71 18.73 2.52 -32.73
N GLU A 72 19.34 3.60 -32.24
CA GLU A 72 20.00 3.64 -30.94
C GLU A 72 19.03 4.07 -29.86
N PHE A 73 19.12 3.43 -28.71
CA PHE A 73 18.28 3.78 -27.55
C PHE A 73 19.00 3.45 -26.25
N THR A 74 18.52 4.04 -25.15
CA THR A 74 18.95 3.72 -23.79
C THR A 74 17.74 3.33 -22.96
N SER A 75 17.96 2.55 -21.91
CA SER A 75 16.90 2.18 -20.97
C SER A 75 17.49 1.98 -19.58
N LYS A 76 16.67 2.20 -18.55
CA LYS A 76 17.05 1.95 -17.16
C LYS A 76 16.10 0.96 -16.52
N ALA A 77 16.66 -0.03 -15.83
CA ALA A 77 15.91 -1.01 -15.08
C ALA A 77 16.64 -1.40 -13.80
N PHE A 78 15.89 -1.80 -12.78
CA PHE A 78 16.41 -2.34 -11.54
C PHE A 78 16.11 -3.83 -11.43
N ALA A 79 17.05 -4.58 -10.88
CA ALA A 79 16.82 -5.90 -10.34
C ALA A 79 16.43 -5.77 -8.88
N LEU A 80 15.35 -6.47 -8.48
CA LEU A 80 14.81 -6.45 -7.11
C LEU A 80 14.82 -7.88 -6.57
N SER A 81 15.35 -8.07 -5.34
CA SER A 81 15.18 -9.26 -4.54
C SER A 81 14.60 -8.82 -3.19
N LEU A 82 13.41 -9.30 -2.88
CA LEU A 82 12.67 -8.90 -1.68
C LEU A 82 11.74 -10.03 -1.22
N SER A 83 11.35 -10.00 0.06
CA SER A 83 10.27 -10.84 0.59
C SER A 83 8.91 -10.33 0.13
N ASP A 84 7.92 -11.20 0.07
CA ASP A 84 6.51 -10.83 -0.06
C ASP A 84 6.01 -9.99 1.15
N HIS A 85 6.73 -10.00 2.29
CA HIS A 85 6.52 -9.15 3.46
C HIS A 85 7.40 -7.88 3.47
N THR A 86 7.71 -7.30 2.32
CA THR A 86 8.58 -6.13 2.23
C THR A 86 7.82 -4.82 2.27
N GLY A 87 8.28 -3.89 3.13
CA GLY A 87 7.73 -2.52 3.22
C GLY A 87 6.28 -2.52 3.64
N THR A 88 5.46 -1.60 3.12
CA THR A 88 4.02 -1.63 3.34
C THR A 88 3.43 -2.81 2.58
N HIS A 89 2.88 -3.77 3.30
CA HIS A 89 2.39 -5.03 2.76
C HIS A 89 1.11 -5.49 3.46
N VAL A 90 0.45 -6.47 2.88
CA VAL A 90 -0.71 -7.15 3.46
C VAL A 90 -0.43 -8.64 3.55
N ASP A 91 -0.75 -9.23 4.70
CA ASP A 91 -0.62 -10.65 4.96
C ASP A 91 -1.84 -11.43 4.46
N ALA A 92 -1.59 -12.61 3.91
CA ALA A 92 -2.64 -13.54 3.52
C ALA A 92 -3.02 -14.48 4.67
N PRO A 93 -4.25 -15.04 4.68
CA PRO A 93 -4.66 -16.02 5.68
C PRO A 93 -3.72 -17.21 5.84
N CYS A 94 -3.06 -17.65 4.78
CA CYS A 94 -2.13 -18.80 4.81
C CYS A 94 -0.81 -18.51 5.53
N HIS A 95 -0.48 -17.24 5.85
CA HIS A 95 0.81 -16.91 6.45
C HIS A 95 1.06 -17.65 7.77
N PHE A 96 0.08 -17.69 8.67
CA PHE A 96 0.15 -18.42 9.95
C PHE A 96 -0.86 -19.57 10.05
N ASN A 97 -1.51 -19.93 8.95
CA ASN A 97 -2.44 -21.06 8.91
C ASN A 97 -1.82 -22.23 8.14
N PRO A 98 -1.49 -23.35 8.80
CA PRO A 98 -0.88 -24.52 8.15
C PRO A 98 -1.88 -25.35 7.32
N ASP A 99 -3.20 -25.02 7.35
CA ASP A 99 -4.19 -25.70 6.52
C ASP A 99 -3.89 -25.39 5.02
N PRO A 100 -3.64 -26.40 4.18
CA PRO A 100 -3.36 -26.19 2.76
C PRO A 100 -4.51 -25.55 1.98
N ARG A 101 -5.70 -25.42 2.57
CA ARG A 101 -6.85 -24.72 2.01
C ARG A 101 -6.89 -23.24 2.40
N ALA A 102 -6.02 -22.78 3.32
CA ALA A 102 -5.94 -21.36 3.66
C ALA A 102 -5.54 -20.55 2.44
N ALA A 103 -6.28 -19.47 2.18
CA ALA A 103 -6.09 -18.67 0.99
C ALA A 103 -4.72 -18.00 0.96
N SER A 104 -3.96 -18.18 -0.13
CA SER A 104 -2.79 -17.38 -0.46
C SER A 104 -3.21 -16.02 -1.02
N ILE A 105 -2.27 -15.07 -1.10
CA ILE A 105 -2.59 -13.68 -1.45
C ILE A 105 -3.23 -13.54 -2.84
N ASP A 106 -2.85 -14.38 -3.79
CA ASP A 106 -3.43 -14.40 -5.15
C ASP A 106 -4.84 -14.98 -5.20
N GLN A 107 -5.33 -15.59 -4.10
CA GLN A 107 -6.66 -16.18 -3.97
C GLN A 107 -7.61 -15.31 -3.13
N VAL A 108 -7.11 -14.32 -2.38
CA VAL A 108 -7.96 -13.40 -1.63
C VAL A 108 -8.75 -12.52 -2.61
N PRO A 109 -10.09 -12.39 -2.47
CA PRO A 109 -10.89 -11.56 -3.36
C PRO A 109 -10.43 -10.09 -3.38
N LEU A 110 -10.33 -9.48 -4.58
CA LEU A 110 -9.86 -8.10 -4.72
C LEU A 110 -10.75 -7.09 -4.00
N GLU A 111 -12.03 -7.39 -3.84
CA GLU A 111 -13.00 -6.57 -3.12
C GLU A 111 -12.61 -6.37 -1.64
N ASN A 112 -11.79 -7.27 -1.08
CA ASN A 112 -11.29 -7.12 0.28
C ASN A 112 -10.25 -5.99 0.41
N PHE A 113 -9.62 -5.58 -0.70
CA PHE A 113 -8.60 -4.53 -0.75
C PHE A 113 -9.13 -3.18 -1.27
N TYR A 114 -10.45 -3.06 -1.41
CA TYR A 114 -11.18 -1.86 -1.80
C TYR A 114 -12.38 -1.67 -0.89
N THR A 115 -12.20 -0.93 0.20
CA THR A 115 -13.15 -0.90 1.33
C THR A 115 -13.43 0.52 1.80
N GLU A 116 -14.52 0.69 2.55
CA GLU A 116 -14.63 1.80 3.49
C GLU A 116 -13.67 1.57 4.65
N ALA A 117 -13.14 2.65 5.22
CA ALA A 117 -12.18 2.59 6.30
C ALA A 117 -12.35 3.71 7.32
N ILE A 118 -11.83 3.46 8.53
CA ILE A 118 -11.64 4.44 9.59
C ILE A 118 -10.22 4.36 10.12
N CYS A 119 -9.73 5.44 10.74
CA CYS A 119 -8.44 5.46 11.43
C CYS A 119 -8.66 5.80 12.91
N LEU A 120 -8.13 4.96 13.80
CA LEU A 120 -8.19 5.14 15.25
C LEU A 120 -6.86 5.73 15.75
N ASP A 121 -6.94 6.71 16.63
CA ASP A 121 -5.79 7.34 17.28
C ASP A 121 -5.41 6.60 18.56
N LEU A 122 -4.27 5.94 18.53
CA LEU A 122 -3.60 5.29 19.65
C LEU A 122 -2.13 5.72 19.74
N ALA A 123 -1.79 6.90 19.17
CA ALA A 123 -0.41 7.40 19.14
C ALA A 123 0.18 7.70 20.53
N HIS A 124 -0.68 7.82 21.54
CA HIS A 124 -0.30 8.08 22.92
C HIS A 124 0.16 6.86 23.72
N VAL A 125 -0.11 5.64 23.22
CA VAL A 125 0.22 4.40 23.96
C VAL A 125 1.73 4.25 24.15
N PRO A 126 2.20 3.68 25.29
CA PRO A 126 3.63 3.44 25.52
C PRO A 126 4.23 2.50 24.47
N LEU A 127 5.54 2.60 24.27
CA LEU A 127 6.30 1.62 23.48
C LEU A 127 6.21 0.23 24.12
N LYS A 128 6.24 -0.83 23.29
CA LYS A 128 6.11 -2.24 23.70
C LYS A 128 4.79 -2.59 24.39
N HIS A 129 3.83 -1.66 24.40
CA HIS A 129 2.53 -1.86 25.01
C HIS A 129 1.64 -2.78 24.18
N GLN A 130 0.89 -3.65 24.85
CA GLN A 130 -0.16 -4.45 24.24
C GLN A 130 -1.50 -3.72 24.37
N ILE A 131 -1.98 -3.15 23.27
CA ILE A 131 -3.23 -2.37 23.21
C ILE A 131 -4.42 -3.30 23.48
N SER A 132 -5.13 -3.02 24.56
CA SER A 132 -6.28 -3.80 25.01
C SER A 132 -7.56 -3.49 24.24
N VAL A 133 -8.57 -4.34 24.42
CA VAL A 133 -9.94 -4.10 23.92
C VAL A 133 -10.52 -2.80 24.47
N THR A 134 -10.25 -2.49 25.74
CA THR A 134 -10.75 -1.25 26.38
C THR A 134 -10.16 -0.01 25.70
N GLU A 135 -8.86 -0.01 25.41
CA GLU A 135 -8.20 1.11 24.70
C GLU A 135 -8.72 1.25 23.26
N MET A 136 -8.90 0.14 22.55
CA MET A 136 -9.49 0.14 21.21
C MET A 136 -10.93 0.69 21.22
N ALA A 137 -11.75 0.27 22.19
CA ALA A 137 -13.13 0.73 22.33
C ALA A 137 -13.21 2.22 22.69
N GLU A 138 -12.31 2.71 23.55
CA GLU A 138 -12.25 4.13 23.89
C GLU A 138 -11.76 4.98 22.70
N ALA A 139 -10.73 4.53 21.96
CA ALA A 139 -10.28 5.21 20.74
C ALA A 139 -11.39 5.28 19.68
N LEU A 140 -12.19 4.19 19.54
CA LEU A 140 -13.34 4.19 18.65
C LEU A 140 -14.40 5.21 19.10
N LYS A 141 -14.71 5.25 20.39
CA LYS A 141 -15.66 6.20 20.97
C LYS A 141 -15.20 7.66 20.79
N VAL A 142 -13.92 7.95 21.07
CA VAL A 142 -13.33 9.28 20.89
C VAL A 142 -13.36 9.71 19.43
N SER A 143 -13.13 8.79 18.48
CA SER A 143 -13.20 9.08 17.05
C SER A 143 -14.58 9.50 16.57
N GLY A 144 -15.65 9.23 17.33
CA GLY A 144 -17.04 9.41 16.92
C GLY A 144 -17.48 8.51 15.76
N GLN A 145 -16.64 7.53 15.38
CA GLN A 145 -16.88 6.62 14.25
C GLN A 145 -17.57 5.33 14.72
N GLN A 146 -18.00 4.57 13.75
CA GLN A 146 -18.51 3.21 13.94
C GLN A 146 -17.79 2.26 13.01
N ILE A 147 -17.36 1.12 13.51
CA ILE A 147 -16.88 0.01 12.68
C ILE A 147 -18.09 -0.70 12.09
N LYS A 148 -18.13 -0.82 10.79
CA LYS A 148 -19.16 -1.55 10.05
C LYS A 148 -18.61 -2.88 9.53
N PRO A 149 -19.45 -3.90 9.32
CA PRO A 149 -19.01 -5.10 8.62
C PRO A 149 -18.32 -4.77 7.29
N ARG A 150 -17.23 -5.48 7.01
CA ARG A 150 -16.39 -5.34 5.83
C ARG A 150 -15.54 -4.05 5.77
N ASP A 151 -15.45 -3.29 6.84
CA ASP A 151 -14.54 -2.15 6.93
C ASP A 151 -13.07 -2.60 6.99
N THR A 152 -12.20 -1.68 6.64
CA THR A 152 -10.79 -1.66 7.04
C THR A 152 -10.62 -0.74 8.26
N VAL A 153 -9.94 -1.21 9.30
CA VAL A 153 -9.63 -0.40 10.48
C VAL A 153 -8.14 -0.12 10.53
N LEU A 154 -7.74 1.15 10.33
CA LEU A 154 -6.35 1.58 10.46
C LEU A 154 -6.10 2.10 11.88
N ILE A 155 -4.91 1.84 12.41
CA ILE A 155 -4.56 2.13 13.80
C ILE A 155 -3.26 2.93 13.81
N ASP A 156 -3.37 4.24 14.07
CA ASP A 156 -2.22 5.12 14.29
C ASP A 156 -1.68 4.89 15.71
N MET A 157 -0.52 4.30 15.82
CA MET A 157 0.19 4.06 17.06
C MET A 157 1.38 5.01 17.26
N GLY A 158 1.55 5.98 16.35
CA GLY A 158 2.63 6.96 16.38
C GLY A 158 4.03 6.34 16.20
N VAL A 159 4.13 5.13 15.70
CA VAL A 159 5.38 4.38 15.54
C VAL A 159 6.31 5.10 14.56
N ASN A 160 5.78 5.54 13.43
CA ASN A 160 6.56 6.25 12.42
C ASN A 160 7.19 7.52 12.98
N LYS A 161 6.42 8.31 13.71
CA LYS A 161 6.88 9.58 14.29
C LYS A 161 7.91 9.38 15.40
N ARG A 162 7.79 8.30 16.17
CA ARG A 162 8.64 8.04 17.35
C ARG A 162 9.88 7.21 17.04
N LEU A 163 9.80 6.27 16.11
CA LEU A 163 10.81 5.22 15.95
C LEU A 163 11.46 5.15 14.58
N TRP A 164 10.84 5.74 13.52
CA TRP A 164 11.38 5.61 12.17
C TRP A 164 12.81 6.13 12.05
N GLY A 165 13.65 5.37 11.32
CA GLY A 165 15.07 5.69 11.15
C GLY A 165 15.98 5.22 12.28
N SER A 166 15.43 4.55 13.31
CA SER A 166 16.19 3.95 14.40
C SER A 166 16.04 2.43 14.43
N ASN A 167 16.99 1.74 15.08
CA ASN A 167 16.87 0.28 15.30
C ASN A 167 15.67 -0.07 16.20
N ALA A 168 15.24 0.85 17.05
CA ALA A 168 14.07 0.67 17.92
C ALA A 168 12.78 0.45 17.12
N TYR A 169 12.72 0.91 15.86
CA TYR A 169 11.60 0.62 14.96
C TYR A 169 11.34 -0.89 14.77
N LEU A 170 12.38 -1.70 14.82
CA LEU A 170 12.27 -3.16 14.64
C LEU A 170 11.83 -3.90 15.91
N HIS A 171 11.91 -3.26 17.09
CA HIS A 171 11.81 -3.96 18.37
C HIS A 171 10.90 -3.31 19.41
N ASP A 172 10.80 -1.97 19.42
CA ASP A 172 10.21 -1.24 20.55
C ASP A 172 8.78 -0.73 20.26
N PHE A 173 8.12 -1.20 19.21
CA PHE A 173 6.79 -0.76 18.82
C PHE A 173 5.70 -1.31 19.75
N PRO A 174 4.60 -0.56 19.98
CA PRO A 174 3.37 -1.09 20.56
C PRO A 174 2.60 -1.90 19.51
N GLY A 175 1.63 -2.68 19.94
CA GLY A 175 0.75 -3.39 19.04
C GLY A 175 -0.45 -4.00 19.76
N LEU A 176 -1.30 -4.71 19.07
CA LEU A 176 -2.55 -5.22 19.61
C LEU A 176 -2.32 -6.39 20.58
N HIS A 177 -3.05 -6.41 21.70
CA HIS A 177 -3.27 -7.63 22.45
C HIS A 177 -4.11 -8.60 21.60
N VAL A 178 -3.94 -9.89 21.76
CA VAL A 178 -4.68 -10.93 21.00
C VAL A 178 -6.19 -10.75 21.09
N ASP A 179 -6.71 -10.36 22.26
CA ASP A 179 -8.16 -10.11 22.44
C ASP A 179 -8.66 -8.91 21.62
N ALA A 180 -7.80 -7.91 21.37
CA ALA A 180 -8.14 -6.79 20.49
C ALA A 180 -8.25 -7.23 19.02
N VAL A 181 -7.44 -8.20 18.58
CA VAL A 181 -7.57 -8.83 17.27
C VAL A 181 -8.91 -9.58 17.16
N HIS A 182 -9.26 -10.37 18.19
CA HIS A 182 -10.57 -11.04 18.23
C HIS A 182 -11.74 -10.06 18.25
N TRP A 183 -11.62 -8.97 19.02
CA TRP A 183 -12.63 -7.93 19.08
C TRP A 183 -12.87 -7.26 17.72
N LEU A 184 -11.81 -7.00 16.95
CA LEU A 184 -11.90 -6.50 15.58
C LEU A 184 -12.60 -7.52 14.66
N ALA A 185 -12.22 -8.79 14.76
CA ALA A 185 -12.83 -9.87 13.99
C ALA A 185 -14.34 -10.03 14.29
N ASP A 186 -14.74 -9.87 15.57
CA ASP A 186 -16.15 -9.92 15.99
C ASP A 186 -17.00 -8.79 15.40
N LYS A 187 -16.36 -7.71 14.95
CA LYS A 187 -17.02 -6.63 14.20
C LYS A 187 -17.17 -6.93 12.71
N ALA A 188 -16.77 -8.13 12.28
CA ALA A 188 -16.84 -8.60 10.91
C ALA A 188 -16.06 -7.70 9.91
N ILE A 189 -14.94 -7.11 10.33
CA ILE A 189 -14.06 -6.36 9.45
C ILE A 189 -13.40 -7.29 8.41
N LEU A 190 -12.95 -6.74 7.28
CA LEU A 190 -12.15 -7.49 6.31
C LEU A 190 -10.68 -7.50 6.69
N MET A 191 -10.17 -6.34 7.15
CA MET A 191 -8.78 -6.22 7.53
C MET A 191 -8.56 -5.08 8.53
N PHE A 192 -7.42 -5.09 9.18
CA PHE A 192 -6.89 -3.93 9.89
C PHE A 192 -5.47 -3.61 9.42
N GLY A 193 -4.95 -2.44 9.79
CA GLY A 193 -3.61 -2.05 9.41
C GLY A 193 -2.92 -1.22 10.47
N VAL A 194 -1.60 -1.42 10.60
CA VAL A 194 -0.74 -0.78 11.60
C VAL A 194 0.48 -0.13 10.96
N GLU A 195 1.08 0.85 11.64
CA GLU A 195 2.34 1.47 11.23
C GLU A 195 3.56 0.61 11.58
N ALA A 196 3.42 -0.25 12.58
CA ALA A 196 4.50 -1.11 13.07
C ALA A 196 4.86 -2.18 12.05
N ILE A 197 6.01 -2.82 12.27
CA ILE A 197 6.53 -3.92 11.46
C ILE A 197 5.82 -5.25 11.77
N SER A 198 4.86 -5.21 12.70
CA SER A 198 4.07 -6.37 13.11
C SER A 198 2.79 -5.90 13.82
N PRO A 199 1.70 -6.69 13.84
CA PRO A 199 0.43 -6.28 14.44
C PRO A 199 0.44 -6.21 15.96
N ALA A 200 1.40 -6.89 16.62
CA ALA A 200 1.56 -6.92 18.07
C ALA A 200 3.05 -6.81 18.46
N PRO A 201 3.37 -6.44 19.72
CA PRO A 201 4.76 -6.33 20.17
C PRO A 201 5.55 -7.60 19.92
N GLU A 202 6.88 -7.44 19.73
CA GLU A 202 7.82 -8.53 19.45
C GLU A 202 7.70 -9.69 20.44
N GLY A 203 7.93 -10.92 19.96
CA GLY A 203 7.91 -12.14 20.77
C GLY A 203 6.56 -12.86 20.76
N GLU A 204 6.21 -13.49 21.88
CA GLU A 204 4.99 -14.30 22.01
C GLU A 204 3.69 -13.54 21.64
N PRO A 205 3.51 -12.26 22.02
CA PRO A 205 2.33 -11.50 21.62
C PRO A 205 2.13 -11.44 20.11
N ASN A 206 3.22 -11.27 19.36
CA ASN A 206 3.20 -11.20 17.91
C ASN A 206 2.67 -12.50 17.27
N PHE A 207 3.19 -13.64 17.69
CA PHE A 207 2.73 -14.94 17.19
C PHE A 207 1.26 -15.19 17.52
N LYS A 208 0.81 -14.84 18.74
CA LYS A 208 -0.61 -14.95 19.14
C LYS A 208 -1.52 -14.10 18.26
N ALA A 209 -1.13 -12.87 17.95
CA ALA A 209 -1.91 -11.98 17.09
C ALA A 209 -2.04 -12.54 15.66
N HIS A 210 -0.94 -13.01 15.08
CA HIS A 210 -0.97 -13.64 13.75
C HIS A 210 -1.83 -14.92 13.72
N MET A 211 -1.69 -15.77 14.74
CA MET A 211 -2.51 -16.98 14.85
C MET A 211 -4.00 -16.63 15.00
N ALA A 212 -4.34 -15.55 15.71
CA ALA A 212 -5.70 -15.07 15.81
C ALA A 212 -6.23 -14.58 14.46
N CYS A 213 -5.44 -13.82 13.70
CA CYS A 213 -5.78 -13.42 12.33
C CYS A 213 -6.06 -14.64 11.44
N ALA A 214 -5.17 -15.63 11.47
CA ALA A 214 -5.31 -16.88 10.71
C ALA A 214 -6.58 -17.66 11.11
N ALA A 215 -6.82 -17.83 12.40
CA ALA A 215 -8.00 -18.53 12.94
C ALA A 215 -9.32 -17.85 12.61
N ARG A 216 -9.31 -16.51 12.50
CA ARG A 216 -10.49 -15.69 12.19
C ARG A 216 -10.61 -15.36 10.71
N ASN A 217 -9.66 -15.82 9.88
CA ASN A 217 -9.60 -15.60 8.44
C ASN A 217 -9.69 -14.10 8.08
N ILE A 218 -9.01 -13.24 8.83
CA ILE A 218 -8.85 -11.82 8.56
C ILE A 218 -7.42 -11.53 8.09
N THR A 219 -7.29 -10.63 7.13
CA THR A 219 -5.99 -10.12 6.70
C THR A 219 -5.57 -8.93 7.57
N HIS A 220 -4.28 -8.60 7.60
CA HIS A 220 -3.81 -7.37 8.21
C HIS A 220 -2.69 -6.75 7.37
N MET A 221 -2.47 -5.46 7.58
CA MET A 221 -1.42 -4.70 6.91
C MET A 221 -0.40 -4.20 7.92
N GLU A 222 0.85 -4.20 7.50
CA GLU A 222 1.98 -3.76 8.29
C GLU A 222 2.75 -2.65 7.59
N CYS A 223 3.56 -1.93 8.37
CA CYS A 223 4.42 -0.87 7.87
C CYS A 223 3.67 0.25 7.12
N LEU A 224 2.44 0.57 7.51
CA LEU A 224 1.72 1.70 6.95
C LEU A 224 2.39 3.04 7.28
N TRP A 225 2.12 4.04 6.48
CA TRP A 225 2.68 5.39 6.59
C TRP A 225 1.57 6.44 6.65
N ASN A 226 1.87 7.64 7.20
CA ASN A 226 0.95 8.78 7.18
C ASN A 226 -0.43 8.53 7.84
N LEU A 227 -0.57 7.59 8.77
CA LEU A 227 -1.86 7.34 9.44
C LEU A 227 -2.31 8.54 10.27
N ASP A 228 -1.38 9.31 10.82
CA ASP A 228 -1.62 10.57 11.52
C ASP A 228 -2.41 11.59 10.69
N LYS A 229 -2.30 11.54 9.36
CA LYS A 229 -3.06 12.41 8.44
C LYS A 229 -4.52 12.00 8.30
N LEU A 230 -4.89 10.80 8.75
CA LEU A 230 -6.24 10.25 8.68
C LEU A 230 -7.01 10.38 10.00
N VAL A 231 -6.31 10.57 11.10
CA VAL A 231 -6.92 10.78 12.41
C VAL A 231 -7.87 11.98 12.36
N GLY A 232 -9.12 11.77 12.81
CA GLY A 232 -10.17 12.79 12.82
C GLY A 232 -10.77 13.15 11.45
N ARG A 233 -10.41 12.43 10.36
CA ARG A 233 -10.97 12.67 9.02
C ARG A 233 -12.31 12.00 8.75
N GLY A 234 -12.83 11.25 9.69
CA GLY A 234 -14.04 10.47 9.49
C GLY A 234 -13.80 9.20 8.68
N ARG A 235 -14.79 8.78 7.91
CA ARG A 235 -14.70 7.63 7.01
C ARG A 235 -14.07 8.05 5.68
N PHE A 236 -13.34 7.12 5.08
CA PHE A 236 -12.68 7.31 3.79
C PHE A 236 -12.66 6.00 3.01
N ARG A 237 -12.35 6.06 1.72
CA ARG A 237 -12.12 4.88 0.90
C ARG A 237 -10.66 4.44 1.03
N PHE A 238 -10.44 3.17 1.38
CA PHE A 238 -9.14 2.53 1.37
C PHE A 238 -8.95 1.69 0.10
N ILE A 239 -7.75 1.76 -0.48
CA ILE A 239 -7.31 0.90 -1.58
C ILE A 239 -5.90 0.42 -1.31
N GLY A 240 -5.67 -0.92 -1.47
CA GLY A 240 -4.35 -1.51 -1.26
C GLY A 240 -4.24 -2.86 -1.97
N PHE A 241 -4.33 -2.89 -3.30
CA PHE A 241 -4.28 -4.14 -4.06
C PHE A 241 -2.92 -4.83 -3.97
N PRO A 242 -2.89 -6.12 -3.63
CA PRO A 242 -1.69 -6.92 -3.64
C PRO A 242 -1.22 -7.25 -5.05
N LEU A 243 0.05 -7.55 -5.20
CA LEU A 243 0.57 -8.22 -6.38
C LEU A 243 0.00 -9.65 -6.45
N LYS A 244 -0.24 -10.15 -7.65
CA LYS A 244 -0.74 -11.51 -7.85
C LYS A 244 0.39 -12.54 -7.76
N ILE A 245 0.97 -12.68 -6.57
CA ILE A 245 2.05 -13.63 -6.28
C ILE A 245 1.43 -15.01 -6.05
N ARG A 246 1.65 -15.95 -6.96
CA ARG A 246 1.10 -17.31 -6.86
C ARG A 246 1.58 -18.00 -5.58
N GLY A 247 0.63 -18.36 -4.71
CA GLY A 247 0.91 -19.01 -3.44
C GLY A 247 1.61 -18.12 -2.42
N GLY A 248 1.67 -16.78 -2.66
CA GLY A 248 2.32 -15.84 -1.75
C GLY A 248 1.63 -15.79 -0.39
N THR A 249 2.42 -15.64 0.66
CA THR A 249 1.94 -15.53 2.04
C THR A 249 1.61 -14.10 2.42
N ALA A 250 2.04 -13.15 1.60
CA ALA A 250 1.78 -11.71 1.69
C ALA A 250 2.01 -11.05 0.33
N SER A 251 1.85 -9.74 0.26
CA SER A 251 2.31 -8.93 -0.86
C SER A 251 2.58 -7.48 -0.46
N PRO A 252 3.68 -6.87 -0.94
CA PRO A 252 3.79 -5.42 -0.98
C PRO A 252 2.59 -4.80 -1.68
N ILE A 253 2.11 -3.66 -1.14
CA ILE A 253 0.98 -2.91 -1.68
C ILE A 253 1.32 -1.43 -1.80
N ARG A 254 0.67 -0.71 -2.72
CA ARG A 254 0.56 0.74 -2.66
C ARG A 254 -0.75 1.09 -1.96
N ALA A 255 -0.71 1.17 -0.64
CA ALA A 255 -1.86 1.53 0.18
C ALA A 255 -2.16 3.03 0.05
N VAL A 256 -3.41 3.39 -0.18
CA VAL A 256 -3.87 4.77 -0.26
C VAL A 256 -5.21 4.96 0.43
N ALA A 257 -5.42 6.15 0.99
CA ALA A 257 -6.72 6.64 1.42
C ALA A 257 -7.22 7.71 0.44
N ILE A 258 -8.48 7.62 0.06
CA ILE A 258 -9.18 8.59 -0.77
C ILE A 258 -10.17 9.32 0.13
N LEU A 259 -10.01 10.64 0.22
CA LEU A 259 -10.89 11.53 0.96
C LEU A 259 -11.80 12.26 -0.03
N ASP A 260 -13.09 12.24 0.22
CA ASP A 260 -14.05 13.12 -0.44
C ASP A 260 -13.97 14.49 0.29
N GLU A 261 -13.47 15.52 -0.40
CA GLU A 261 -13.37 16.90 0.13
C GLU A 261 -14.60 17.72 -0.22
#